data_4330a24372e5759c94a8b4b2bba677c1
#
_entry.id   4330a24372e5759c94a8b4b2bba677c1
#
_cell.length_a   1.000
_cell.length_b   1.000
_cell.length_c   1.000
_cell.angle_alpha   90.00
_cell.angle_beta   90.00
_cell.angle_gamma   90.00
#
_symmetry.space_group_name_H-M   'P 1'
#
loop_
_entity.id
_entity.type
_entity.pdbx_description
1 polymer ?
#
loop_
_entity_poly.entity_id
_entity_poly.type
_entity_poly.pdbx_seq_one_letter_code
_entity_poly.pdbx_strand_id
1 'polypeptide(L)'
;MPGGRLTQQERQRIAAGLADGLSYAEIGRRLERPTSTISREVSRNGGPGRYRPQQAHLATVRRARRGTPVASREGRPPGGTTEDRIVALAVASGMPRTMARVHVDLLMSEDGRRTAAELVRRLEVSPASVSVAVNYLVRHGYARRERDPRRRRDVYVVDDEAWYHSIAISARQTLASARAATEAAGTLGPGSPVGRRLLRAGTFLERVVEDMKESADRWRTLLT
;
A
#
# COMPACT_ATOMS: atom_id res chain seq x y z
N MET A 1 24.12 -8.98 -16.21
CA MET A 1 24.39 -7.68 -15.53
C MET A 1 23.42 -7.50 -14.39
N PRO A 2 23.83 -7.52 -13.11
CA PRO A 2 22.89 -7.34 -11.99
C PRO A 2 22.60 -5.84 -11.78
N GLY A 3 21.60 -5.31 -12.49
CA GLY A 3 21.13 -3.93 -12.37
C GLY A 3 20.01 -3.69 -11.36
N GLY A 4 19.76 -4.62 -10.45
CA GLY A 4 18.68 -4.55 -9.47
C GLY A 4 19.00 -3.69 -8.23
N ARG A 5 17.93 -3.31 -7.46
CA ARG A 5 18.07 -2.62 -6.18
C ARG A 5 18.86 -3.47 -5.18
N LEU A 6 19.62 -2.82 -4.29
CA LEU A 6 20.35 -3.51 -3.23
C LEU A 6 19.38 -4.27 -2.31
N THR A 7 19.71 -5.52 -2.01
CA THR A 7 18.98 -6.37 -1.07
C THR A 7 19.30 -6.01 0.39
N GLN A 8 18.55 -6.52 1.33
CA GLN A 8 18.85 -6.34 2.76
C GLN A 8 20.21 -6.97 3.13
N GLN A 9 20.53 -8.13 2.56
CA GLN A 9 21.78 -8.82 2.81
C GLN A 9 22.98 -8.05 2.25
N GLU A 10 22.88 -7.45 1.05
CA GLU A 10 23.93 -6.58 0.50
C GLU A 10 24.16 -5.34 1.39
N ARG A 11 23.09 -4.76 1.95
CA ARG A 11 23.21 -3.65 2.91
C ARG A 11 23.90 -4.03 4.21
N GLN A 12 23.68 -5.25 4.71
CA GLN A 12 24.41 -5.78 5.87
C GLN A 12 25.89 -5.91 5.56
N ARG A 13 26.24 -6.42 4.38
CA ARG A 13 27.65 -6.54 3.94
C ARG A 13 28.31 -5.18 3.73
N ILE A 14 27.55 -4.16 3.25
CA ILE A 14 28.04 -2.78 3.19
C ILE A 14 28.38 -2.26 4.59
N ALA A 15 27.47 -2.46 5.56
CA ALA A 15 27.70 -2.01 6.94
C ALA A 15 28.91 -2.69 7.57
N ALA A 16 29.07 -4.00 7.38
CA ALA A 16 30.26 -4.74 7.85
C ALA A 16 31.55 -4.20 7.21
N GLY A 17 31.57 -4.03 5.88
CA GLY A 17 32.75 -3.49 5.20
C GLY A 17 33.11 -2.08 5.64
N LEU A 18 32.12 -1.23 5.95
CA LEU A 18 32.35 0.11 6.52
C LEU A 18 32.94 0.05 7.93
N ALA A 19 32.47 -0.90 8.76
CA ALA A 19 32.97 -1.12 10.12
C ALA A 19 34.43 -1.63 10.08
N ASP A 20 34.77 -2.44 9.07
CA ASP A 20 36.13 -2.95 8.81
C ASP A 20 37.05 -1.90 8.14
N GLY A 21 36.59 -0.69 7.92
CA GLY A 21 37.35 0.40 7.29
C GLY A 21 37.61 0.24 5.78
N LEU A 22 36.86 -0.63 5.09
CA LEU A 22 36.99 -0.86 3.66
C LEU A 22 36.55 0.35 2.85
N SER A 23 37.27 0.63 1.74
CA SER A 23 36.84 1.65 0.78
C SER A 23 35.56 1.24 0.02
N TYR A 24 34.81 2.23 -0.47
CA TYR A 24 33.62 1.97 -1.31
C TYR A 24 33.93 1.14 -2.56
N ALA A 25 35.16 1.28 -3.11
CA ALA A 25 35.62 0.50 -4.24
C ALA A 25 35.78 -0.98 -3.87
N GLU A 26 36.33 -1.26 -2.70
CA GLU A 26 36.52 -2.62 -2.18
C GLU A 26 35.19 -3.29 -1.83
N ILE A 27 34.29 -2.57 -1.16
CA ILE A 27 32.93 -3.04 -0.87
C ILE A 27 32.19 -3.33 -2.20
N GLY A 28 32.32 -2.45 -3.18
CA GLY A 28 31.74 -2.62 -4.51
C GLY A 28 32.24 -3.88 -5.21
N ARG A 29 33.55 -4.13 -5.19
CA ARG A 29 34.15 -5.37 -5.75
C ARG A 29 33.61 -6.64 -5.07
N ARG A 30 33.54 -6.66 -3.73
CA ARG A 30 33.04 -7.82 -2.95
C ARG A 30 31.56 -8.12 -3.18
N LEU A 31 30.79 -7.10 -3.57
CA LEU A 31 29.35 -7.22 -3.84
C LEU A 31 29.01 -7.32 -5.32
N GLU A 32 30.03 -7.29 -6.19
CA GLU A 32 29.85 -7.23 -7.66
C GLU A 32 28.94 -6.07 -8.08
N ARG A 33 29.08 -4.93 -7.39
CA ARG A 33 28.31 -3.70 -7.62
C ARG A 33 29.21 -2.52 -7.95
N PRO A 34 28.77 -1.61 -8.82
CA PRO A 34 29.52 -0.39 -9.09
C PRO A 34 29.81 0.42 -7.82
N THR A 35 31.01 0.97 -7.69
CA THR A 35 31.40 1.86 -6.57
C THR A 35 30.42 3.00 -6.36
N SER A 36 29.90 3.57 -7.48
CA SER A 36 28.89 4.62 -7.44
C SER A 36 27.57 4.18 -6.77
N THR A 37 27.20 2.89 -6.87
CA THR A 37 26.03 2.34 -6.19
C THR A 37 26.24 2.33 -4.67
N ILE A 38 27.42 1.90 -4.22
CA ILE A 38 27.79 1.87 -2.80
C ILE A 38 27.85 3.29 -2.23
N SER A 39 28.55 4.19 -2.90
CA SER A 39 28.69 5.60 -2.50
C SER A 39 27.31 6.27 -2.36
N ARG A 40 26.43 6.14 -3.36
CA ARG A 40 25.07 6.71 -3.32
C ARG A 40 24.22 6.11 -2.21
N GLU A 41 24.30 4.81 -1.97
CA GLU A 41 23.56 4.13 -0.89
C GLU A 41 24.01 4.65 0.47
N VAL A 42 25.31 4.71 0.74
CA VAL A 42 25.86 5.17 2.02
C VAL A 42 25.56 6.65 2.25
N SER A 43 25.81 7.51 1.24
CA SER A 43 25.54 8.95 1.34
C SER A 43 24.07 9.28 1.61
N ARG A 44 23.15 8.55 0.99
CA ARG A 44 21.70 8.72 1.18
C ARG A 44 21.17 8.23 2.52
N ASN A 45 21.95 7.44 3.26
CA ASN A 45 21.52 6.79 4.49
C ASN A 45 22.44 7.15 5.68
N GLY A 46 22.92 8.39 5.74
CA GLY A 46 23.61 8.97 6.90
C GLY A 46 25.13 9.00 6.83
N GLY A 47 25.73 8.61 5.71
CA GLY A 47 27.19 8.58 5.53
C GLY A 47 27.85 7.38 6.24
N PRO A 48 29.20 7.22 6.08
CA PRO A 48 29.90 6.01 6.53
C PRO A 48 29.80 5.77 8.04
N GLY A 49 29.85 6.85 8.85
CA GLY A 49 29.83 6.73 10.31
C GLY A 49 28.41 6.52 10.92
N ARG A 50 27.35 6.70 10.14
CA ARG A 50 25.95 6.56 10.61
C ARG A 50 25.12 5.58 9.76
N TYR A 51 25.74 4.84 8.86
CA TYR A 51 25.04 3.90 8.01
C TYR A 51 24.42 2.75 8.81
N ARG A 52 23.10 2.62 8.75
CA ARG A 52 22.32 1.55 9.41
C ARG A 52 21.58 0.73 8.35
N PRO A 53 21.95 -0.55 8.11
CA PRO A 53 21.37 -1.36 7.02
C PRO A 53 19.86 -1.56 7.13
N GLN A 54 19.33 -1.70 8.35
CA GLN A 54 17.88 -1.84 8.57
C GLN A 54 17.14 -0.54 8.24
N GLN A 55 17.68 0.63 8.66
CA GLN A 55 17.08 1.92 8.34
C GLN A 55 17.16 2.22 6.85
N ALA A 56 18.27 1.88 6.19
CA ALA A 56 18.44 2.00 4.75
C ALA A 56 17.45 1.12 3.97
N HIS A 57 17.20 -0.10 4.47
CA HIS A 57 16.19 -1.00 3.90
C HIS A 57 14.78 -0.42 4.06
N LEU A 58 14.40 -0.02 5.27
CA LEU A 58 13.09 0.61 5.54
C LEU A 58 12.90 1.91 4.75
N ALA A 59 13.94 2.74 4.63
CA ALA A 59 13.91 3.95 3.81
C ALA A 59 13.73 3.63 2.31
N THR A 60 14.30 2.52 1.83
CA THR A 60 14.12 2.06 0.45
C THR A 60 12.70 1.52 0.24
N VAL A 61 12.16 0.75 1.18
CA VAL A 61 10.76 0.27 1.16
C VAL A 61 9.79 1.45 1.24
N ARG A 62 10.06 2.44 2.10
CA ARG A 62 9.26 3.68 2.18
C ARG A 62 9.34 4.50 0.90
N ARG A 63 10.52 4.61 0.27
CA ARG A 63 10.69 5.33 -1.02
C ARG A 63 10.05 4.56 -2.17
N ALA A 64 10.10 3.23 -2.18
CA ALA A 64 9.38 2.40 -3.14
C ALA A 64 7.86 2.51 -2.97
N ARG A 65 7.38 2.66 -1.72
CA ARG A 65 5.97 2.94 -1.40
C ARG A 65 5.54 4.38 -1.74
N ARG A 66 6.49 5.34 -1.71
CA ARG A 66 6.21 6.75 -2.05
C ARG A 66 6.25 7.01 -3.55
N GLY A 67 6.35 6.02 -4.43
CA GLY A 67 6.36 6.22 -5.87
C GLY A 67 7.21 7.41 -6.32
N THR A 68 7.82 7.39 -7.47
CA THR A 68 8.53 8.53 -8.08
C THR A 68 7.74 9.82 -7.84
N PRO A 69 8.35 10.92 -7.34
CA PRO A 69 7.67 12.20 -7.32
C PRO A 69 7.27 12.50 -8.77
N VAL A 70 6.00 12.43 -9.06
CA VAL A 70 5.46 13.22 -10.19
C VAL A 70 5.87 14.64 -9.84
N ALA A 71 6.68 15.25 -10.71
CA ALA A 71 7.06 16.64 -10.60
C ALA A 71 5.84 17.42 -10.15
N SER A 72 5.93 18.02 -8.96
CA SER A 72 4.92 18.92 -8.47
C SER A 72 4.80 19.99 -9.51
N ARG A 73 3.70 20.04 -10.24
CA ARG A 73 3.31 21.24 -10.96
C ARG A 73 3.09 22.32 -9.90
N GLU A 74 4.18 23.00 -9.56
CA GLU A 74 4.12 24.30 -8.91
C GLU A 74 3.37 25.22 -9.89
N GLY A 75 2.15 25.61 -9.53
CA GLY A 75 1.35 26.52 -10.34
C GLY A 75 -0.15 26.29 -10.35
N ARG A 76 -0.71 25.45 -9.47
CA ARG A 76 -2.16 25.35 -9.33
C ARG A 76 -2.62 26.15 -8.11
N PRO A 77 -3.62 27.07 -8.27
CA PRO A 77 -4.10 27.91 -7.18
C PRO A 77 -4.62 27.10 -6.00
N PRO A 78 -4.68 27.66 -4.78
CA PRO A 78 -5.23 27.00 -3.59
C PRO A 78 -6.76 26.90 -3.69
N GLY A 79 -7.23 25.92 -4.46
CA GLY A 79 -8.61 25.59 -4.77
C GLY A 79 -8.58 24.39 -5.68
N GLY A 80 -8.14 23.23 -5.14
CA GLY A 80 -8.12 21.96 -5.89
C GLY A 80 -9.51 21.63 -6.43
N THR A 81 -9.56 20.91 -7.56
CA THR A 81 -10.82 20.38 -8.10
C THR A 81 -11.55 19.54 -7.06
N THR A 82 -12.83 19.27 -7.26
CA THR A 82 -13.60 18.33 -6.43
C THR A 82 -12.87 16.99 -6.33
N GLU A 83 -12.30 16.50 -7.44
CA GLU A 83 -11.47 15.29 -7.47
C GLU A 83 -10.27 15.37 -6.51
N ASP A 84 -9.51 16.48 -6.53
CA ASP A 84 -8.34 16.64 -5.64
C ASP A 84 -8.75 16.61 -4.16
N ARG A 85 -9.92 17.17 -3.83
CA ARG A 85 -10.46 17.15 -2.46
C ARG A 85 -10.84 15.74 -2.04
N ILE A 86 -11.54 14.98 -2.88
CA ILE A 86 -11.93 13.59 -2.60
C ILE A 86 -10.68 12.70 -2.49
N VAL A 87 -9.68 12.89 -3.37
CA VAL A 87 -8.39 12.18 -3.26
C VAL A 87 -7.71 12.49 -1.93
N ALA A 88 -7.70 13.75 -1.49
CA ALA A 88 -7.10 14.13 -0.21
C ALA A 88 -7.81 13.46 0.98
N LEU A 89 -9.14 13.38 0.96
CA LEU A 89 -9.93 12.68 2.00
C LEU A 89 -9.63 11.18 2.01
N ALA A 90 -9.59 10.52 0.85
CA ALA A 90 -9.24 9.11 0.76
C ALA A 90 -7.82 8.83 1.29
N VAL A 91 -6.87 9.73 1.00
CA VAL A 91 -5.50 9.62 1.54
C VAL A 91 -5.47 9.82 3.05
N ALA A 92 -6.23 10.78 3.58
CA ALA A 92 -6.36 11.01 5.03
C ALA A 92 -6.96 9.80 5.75
N SER A 93 -7.86 9.06 5.09
CA SER A 93 -8.43 7.79 5.59
C SER A 93 -7.48 6.59 5.46
N GLY A 94 -6.23 6.80 5.02
CA GLY A 94 -5.19 5.76 4.96
C GLY A 94 -5.01 5.09 3.59
N MET A 95 -5.79 5.45 2.57
CA MET A 95 -5.59 4.92 1.23
C MET A 95 -4.30 5.49 0.61
N PRO A 96 -3.41 4.67 0.02
CA PRO A 96 -2.23 5.19 -0.66
C PRO A 96 -2.60 6.09 -1.83
N ARG A 97 -1.88 7.21 -2.01
CA ARG A 97 -2.25 8.30 -2.95
C ARG A 97 -2.55 7.82 -4.38
N THR A 98 -1.76 6.92 -4.95
CA THR A 98 -1.99 6.42 -6.31
C THR A 98 -3.29 5.61 -6.39
N MET A 99 -3.61 4.80 -5.36
CA MET A 99 -4.86 4.06 -5.26
C MET A 99 -6.06 5.00 -5.13
N ALA A 100 -5.94 6.04 -4.30
CA ALA A 100 -6.97 7.08 -4.17
C ALA A 100 -7.25 7.80 -5.49
N ARG A 101 -6.20 8.17 -6.26
CA ARG A 101 -6.37 8.80 -7.58
C ARG A 101 -7.09 7.90 -8.57
N VAL A 102 -6.72 6.61 -8.64
CA VAL A 102 -7.39 5.62 -9.51
C VAL A 102 -8.83 5.39 -9.08
N HIS A 103 -9.08 5.29 -7.78
CA HIS A 103 -10.42 5.11 -7.24
C HIS A 103 -11.33 6.30 -7.55
N VAL A 104 -10.84 7.52 -7.33
CA VAL A 104 -11.59 8.74 -7.61
C VAL A 104 -11.84 8.93 -9.11
N ASP A 105 -10.88 8.61 -10.00
CA ASP A 105 -11.11 8.67 -11.46
C ASP A 105 -12.17 7.66 -11.92
N LEU A 106 -12.27 6.51 -11.28
CA LEU A 106 -13.35 5.55 -11.50
C LEU A 106 -14.69 6.09 -10.99
N LEU A 107 -14.75 6.56 -9.74
CA LEU A 107 -15.97 7.13 -9.14
C LEU A 107 -16.53 8.33 -9.92
N MET A 108 -15.65 9.16 -10.48
CA MET A 108 -16.02 10.37 -11.22
C MET A 108 -16.25 10.09 -12.71
N SER A 109 -16.20 8.84 -13.15
CA SER A 109 -16.55 8.49 -14.53
C SER A 109 -18.07 8.33 -14.67
N GLU A 110 -18.63 8.75 -15.80
CA GLU A 110 -20.08 8.70 -16.05
C GLU A 110 -20.66 7.28 -15.92
N ASP A 111 -19.91 6.27 -16.34
CA ASP A 111 -20.32 4.87 -16.32
C ASP A 111 -19.65 4.04 -15.20
N GLY A 112 -18.89 4.68 -14.31
CA GLY A 112 -18.14 3.98 -13.26
C GLY A 112 -17.05 3.03 -13.78
N ARG A 113 -16.64 3.14 -15.05
CA ARG A 113 -15.83 2.14 -15.76
C ARG A 113 -14.58 2.74 -16.38
N ARG A 114 -13.44 2.03 -16.27
CA ARG A 114 -12.18 2.37 -16.95
C ARG A 114 -11.39 1.12 -17.28
N THR A 115 -10.67 1.16 -18.38
CA THR A 115 -9.61 0.20 -18.69
C THR A 115 -8.29 0.67 -18.10
N ALA A 116 -7.32 -0.24 -17.93
CA ALA A 116 -5.99 0.12 -17.47
C ALA A 116 -5.32 1.16 -18.38
N ALA A 117 -5.51 1.06 -19.70
CA ALA A 117 -4.95 2.02 -20.66
C ALA A 117 -5.54 3.43 -20.52
N GLU A 118 -6.82 3.54 -20.22
CA GLU A 118 -7.47 4.84 -19.95
C GLU A 118 -6.93 5.47 -18.66
N LEU A 119 -6.81 4.68 -17.58
CA LEU A 119 -6.23 5.12 -16.31
C LEU A 119 -4.78 5.61 -16.47
N VAL A 120 -3.96 4.89 -17.26
CA VAL A 120 -2.58 5.32 -17.57
C VAL A 120 -2.56 6.68 -18.24
N ARG A 121 -3.39 6.89 -19.28
CA ARG A 121 -3.44 8.16 -20.02
C ARG A 121 -3.98 9.31 -19.18
N ARG A 122 -5.10 9.07 -18.46
CA ARG A 122 -5.77 10.13 -17.69
C ARG A 122 -4.98 10.59 -16.48
N LEU A 123 -4.39 9.64 -15.77
CA LEU A 123 -3.66 9.91 -14.52
C LEU A 123 -2.16 10.19 -14.74
N GLU A 124 -1.65 10.01 -15.97
CA GLU A 124 -0.25 10.19 -16.34
C GLU A 124 0.69 9.36 -15.44
N VAL A 125 0.30 8.12 -15.15
CA VAL A 125 1.10 7.18 -14.32
C VAL A 125 1.52 5.97 -15.13
N SER A 126 2.56 5.26 -14.66
CA SER A 126 3.04 4.07 -15.36
C SER A 126 2.01 2.93 -15.36
N PRO A 127 2.00 2.05 -16.38
CA PRO A 127 1.16 0.85 -16.41
C PRO A 127 1.34 -0.03 -15.16
N ALA A 128 2.56 -0.13 -14.64
CA ALA A 128 2.85 -0.86 -13.41
C ALA A 128 2.15 -0.23 -12.19
N SER A 129 2.14 1.11 -12.10
CA SER A 129 1.44 1.83 -11.02
C SER A 129 -0.06 1.62 -11.08
N VAL A 130 -0.65 1.63 -12.29
CA VAL A 130 -2.08 1.33 -12.49
C VAL A 130 -2.37 -0.10 -12.09
N SER A 131 -1.56 -1.08 -12.55
CA SER A 131 -1.75 -2.49 -12.20
C SER A 131 -1.75 -2.72 -10.68
N VAL A 132 -0.83 -2.09 -9.95
CA VAL A 132 -0.78 -2.16 -8.48
C VAL A 132 -2.02 -1.52 -7.87
N ALA A 133 -2.46 -0.36 -8.38
CA ALA A 133 -3.61 0.36 -7.85
C ALA A 133 -4.91 -0.41 -8.06
N VAL A 134 -5.19 -0.89 -9.28
CA VAL A 134 -6.43 -1.63 -9.56
C VAL A 134 -6.47 -2.97 -8.79
N ASN A 135 -5.35 -3.67 -8.66
CA ASN A 135 -5.29 -4.88 -7.83
C ASN A 135 -5.56 -4.59 -6.35
N TYR A 136 -5.09 -3.44 -5.84
CA TYR A 136 -5.43 -2.99 -4.49
C TYR A 136 -6.94 -2.75 -4.36
N LEU A 137 -7.53 -1.97 -5.28
CA LEU A 137 -8.97 -1.64 -5.24
C LEU A 137 -9.84 -2.90 -5.32
N VAL A 138 -9.52 -3.82 -6.23
CA VAL A 138 -10.26 -5.10 -6.37
C VAL A 138 -10.13 -5.95 -5.10
N ARG A 139 -8.93 -6.06 -4.54
CA ARG A 139 -8.70 -6.85 -3.31
C ARG A 139 -9.48 -6.31 -2.12
N HIS A 140 -9.67 -4.99 -2.04
CA HIS A 140 -10.38 -4.34 -0.93
C HIS A 140 -11.85 -4.07 -1.24
N GLY A 141 -12.37 -4.52 -2.39
CA GLY A 141 -13.78 -4.38 -2.76
C GLY A 141 -14.19 -2.99 -3.22
N TYR A 142 -13.25 -2.08 -3.45
CA TYR A 142 -13.53 -0.74 -3.99
C TYR A 142 -13.80 -0.70 -5.48
N ALA A 143 -13.47 -1.78 -6.20
CA ALA A 143 -13.76 -1.94 -7.62
C ALA A 143 -13.87 -3.43 -7.97
N ARG A 144 -14.56 -3.74 -9.04
CA ARG A 144 -14.60 -5.08 -9.63
C ARG A 144 -13.80 -5.11 -10.93
N ARG A 145 -13.27 -6.28 -11.28
CA ARG A 145 -12.66 -6.53 -12.58
C ARG A 145 -13.66 -7.30 -13.43
N GLU A 146 -13.99 -6.75 -14.57
CA GLU A 146 -14.80 -7.38 -15.59
C GLU A 146 -13.98 -7.56 -16.86
N ARG A 147 -14.35 -8.53 -17.67
CA ARG A 147 -13.72 -8.74 -18.99
C ARG A 147 -14.65 -8.19 -20.06
N ASP A 148 -14.16 -7.27 -20.87
CA ASP A 148 -14.87 -6.81 -22.07
C ASP A 148 -14.96 -7.96 -23.07
N PRO A 149 -16.17 -8.50 -23.36
CA PRO A 149 -16.32 -9.67 -24.23
C PRO A 149 -15.92 -9.37 -25.68
N ARG A 150 -16.03 -8.10 -26.12
CA ARG A 150 -15.74 -7.70 -27.50
C ARG A 150 -14.25 -7.46 -27.75
N ARG A 151 -13.53 -6.91 -26.76
CA ARG A 151 -12.14 -6.46 -26.91
C ARG A 151 -11.14 -7.28 -26.11
N ARG A 152 -11.58 -8.33 -25.40
CA ARG A 152 -10.76 -9.26 -24.59
C ARG A 152 -9.81 -8.55 -23.61
N ARG A 153 -10.20 -7.38 -23.12
CA ARG A 153 -9.44 -6.55 -22.16
C ARG A 153 -10.16 -6.46 -20.83
N ASP A 154 -9.41 -6.21 -19.77
CA ASP A 154 -9.99 -5.98 -18.44
C ASP A 154 -10.53 -4.55 -18.35
N VAL A 155 -11.70 -4.45 -17.74
CA VAL A 155 -12.38 -3.20 -17.37
C VAL A 155 -12.56 -3.21 -15.86
N TYR A 156 -12.24 -2.11 -15.23
CA TYR A 156 -12.43 -1.92 -13.79
C TYR A 156 -13.68 -1.09 -13.57
N VAL A 157 -14.53 -1.55 -12.65
CA VAL A 157 -15.87 -1.03 -12.46
C VAL A 157 -16.06 -0.68 -10.98
N VAL A 158 -16.56 0.51 -10.72
CA VAL A 158 -17.11 0.91 -9.42
C VAL A 158 -18.59 1.10 -9.61
N ASP A 159 -19.38 0.33 -8.88
CA ASP A 159 -20.83 0.40 -8.86
C ASP A 159 -21.35 0.87 -7.49
N ASP A 160 -22.65 1.02 -7.39
CA ASP A 160 -23.33 1.49 -6.18
C ASP A 160 -23.12 0.54 -4.97
N GLU A 161 -22.78 -0.73 -5.22
CA GLU A 161 -22.47 -1.71 -4.18
C GLU A 161 -21.00 -1.76 -3.75
N ALA A 162 -20.12 -1.01 -4.38
CA ALA A 162 -18.67 -1.04 -4.07
C ALA A 162 -18.38 -0.73 -2.59
N TRP A 163 -19.14 0.20 -1.99
CA TRP A 163 -19.03 0.54 -0.57
C TRP A 163 -19.40 -0.63 0.34
N TYR A 164 -20.50 -1.31 0.02
CA TYR A 164 -20.93 -2.50 0.75
C TYR A 164 -19.89 -3.61 0.64
N HIS A 165 -19.38 -3.89 -0.56
CA HIS A 165 -18.35 -4.89 -0.78
C HIS A 165 -17.05 -4.58 -0.01
N SER A 166 -16.64 -3.32 0.04
CA SER A 166 -15.43 -2.91 0.78
C SER A 166 -15.60 -3.12 2.28
N ILE A 167 -16.77 -2.79 2.83
CA ILE A 167 -17.12 -3.03 4.25
C ILE A 167 -17.13 -4.54 4.53
N ALA A 168 -17.78 -5.34 3.70
CA ALA A 168 -17.85 -6.78 3.87
C ALA A 168 -16.46 -7.46 3.84
N ILE A 169 -15.54 -7.00 2.96
CA ILE A 169 -14.16 -7.49 2.92
C ILE A 169 -13.41 -7.07 4.16
N SER A 170 -13.50 -5.81 4.57
CA SER A 170 -12.87 -5.28 5.78
C SER A 170 -13.34 -6.03 7.03
N ALA A 171 -14.65 -6.27 7.15
CA ALA A 171 -15.25 -7.04 8.21
C ALA A 171 -14.67 -8.47 8.32
N ARG A 172 -14.55 -9.17 7.18
CA ARG A 172 -13.93 -10.51 7.16
C ARG A 172 -12.48 -10.51 7.59
N GLN A 173 -11.70 -9.53 7.15
CA GLN A 173 -10.28 -9.40 7.53
C GLN A 173 -10.13 -9.09 9.02
N THR A 174 -10.96 -8.19 9.56
CA THR A 174 -10.96 -7.83 10.98
C THR A 174 -11.38 -9.03 11.83
N LEU A 175 -12.40 -9.79 11.42
CA LEU A 175 -12.83 -11.00 12.10
C LEU A 175 -11.74 -12.08 12.14
N ALA A 176 -11.01 -12.25 11.03
CA ALA A 176 -9.87 -13.18 11.01
C ALA A 176 -8.78 -12.77 12.01
N SER A 177 -8.49 -11.47 12.10
CA SER A 177 -7.52 -10.94 13.08
C SER A 177 -8.02 -11.09 14.51
N ALA A 178 -9.30 -10.89 14.76
CA ALA A 178 -9.94 -11.08 16.07
C ALA A 178 -9.82 -12.52 16.53
N ARG A 179 -10.13 -13.49 15.67
CA ARG A 179 -9.99 -14.93 15.95
C ARG A 179 -8.57 -15.33 16.25
N ALA A 180 -7.60 -14.86 15.44
CA ALA A 180 -6.19 -15.11 15.68
C ALA A 180 -5.73 -14.55 17.04
N ALA A 181 -6.22 -13.38 17.45
CA ALA A 181 -5.92 -12.82 18.77
C ALA A 181 -6.51 -13.68 19.90
N THR A 182 -7.74 -14.17 19.75
CA THR A 182 -8.41 -15.04 20.74
C THR A 182 -7.70 -16.40 20.84
N GLU A 183 -7.31 -17.00 19.74
CA GLU A 183 -6.53 -18.26 19.71
C GLU A 183 -5.17 -18.09 20.39
N ALA A 184 -4.45 -16.99 20.08
CA ALA A 184 -3.18 -16.67 20.72
C ALA A 184 -3.34 -16.43 22.23
N ALA A 185 -4.45 -15.83 22.67
CA ALA A 185 -4.76 -15.66 24.08
C ALA A 185 -4.91 -17.02 24.81
N GLY A 186 -5.55 -17.99 24.15
CA GLY A 186 -5.67 -19.37 24.64
C GLY A 186 -4.32 -20.03 24.84
N THR A 187 -3.44 -19.92 23.82
CA THR A 187 -2.09 -20.51 23.83
C THR A 187 -1.17 -19.87 24.88
N LEU A 188 -1.25 -18.54 25.06
CA LEU A 188 -0.38 -17.79 25.99
C LEU A 188 -0.93 -17.73 27.42
N GLY A 189 -2.01 -18.45 27.69
CA GLY A 189 -2.73 -18.47 28.96
C GLY A 189 -3.68 -17.26 29.09
N PRO A 190 -5.01 -17.51 29.10
CA PRO A 190 -6.02 -16.43 29.14
C PRO A 190 -5.94 -15.59 30.42
N GLY A 191 -5.40 -16.16 31.52
CA GLY A 191 -5.14 -15.46 32.78
C GLY A 191 -3.84 -14.64 32.81
N SER A 192 -2.92 -14.80 31.81
CA SER A 192 -1.70 -14.01 31.74
C SER A 192 -1.99 -12.55 31.32
N PRO A 193 -1.10 -11.59 31.66
CA PRO A 193 -1.28 -10.20 31.22
C PRO A 193 -1.38 -10.04 29.71
N VAL A 194 -0.66 -10.87 28.92
CA VAL A 194 -0.68 -10.88 27.46
C VAL A 194 -1.98 -11.49 26.95
N GLY A 195 -2.35 -12.67 27.48
CA GLY A 195 -3.58 -13.37 27.10
C GLY A 195 -4.82 -12.52 27.34
N ARG A 196 -4.93 -11.86 28.50
CA ARG A 196 -6.05 -10.95 28.78
C ARG A 196 -6.13 -9.79 27.80
N ARG A 197 -5.00 -9.19 27.40
CA ARG A 197 -5.00 -8.11 26.39
C ARG A 197 -5.48 -8.60 25.02
N LEU A 198 -4.98 -9.75 24.59
CA LEU A 198 -5.37 -10.35 23.31
C LEU A 198 -6.85 -10.77 23.29
N LEU A 199 -7.32 -11.38 24.38
CA LEU A 199 -8.73 -11.77 24.50
C LEU A 199 -9.66 -10.55 24.43
N ARG A 200 -9.33 -9.48 25.17
CA ARG A 200 -10.13 -8.23 25.11
C ARG A 200 -10.12 -7.61 23.72
N ALA A 201 -8.97 -7.56 23.05
CA ALA A 201 -8.87 -7.05 21.69
C ALA A 201 -9.66 -7.88 20.69
N GLY A 202 -9.56 -9.21 20.76
CA GLY A 202 -10.33 -10.13 19.92
C GLY A 202 -11.84 -9.95 20.12
N THR A 203 -12.31 -10.03 21.36
CA THR A 203 -13.73 -9.85 21.70
C THR A 203 -14.26 -8.48 21.24
N PHE A 204 -13.51 -7.40 21.47
CA PHE A 204 -13.89 -6.06 21.01
C PHE A 204 -14.05 -6.00 19.49
N LEU A 205 -13.06 -6.52 18.74
CA LEU A 205 -13.10 -6.52 17.28
C LEU A 205 -14.24 -7.37 16.72
N GLU A 206 -14.55 -8.51 17.33
CA GLU A 206 -15.69 -9.35 16.94
C GLU A 206 -17.02 -8.59 17.07
N ARG A 207 -17.24 -7.93 18.20
CA ARG A 207 -18.47 -7.12 18.43
C ARG A 207 -18.59 -5.97 17.45
N VAL A 208 -17.51 -5.20 17.26
CA VAL A 208 -17.50 -4.10 16.28
C VAL A 208 -17.82 -4.59 14.86
N VAL A 209 -17.30 -5.76 14.48
CA VAL A 209 -17.57 -6.34 13.16
C VAL A 209 -19.02 -6.78 13.02
N GLU A 210 -19.62 -7.36 14.06
CA GLU A 210 -21.04 -7.72 14.08
C GLU A 210 -21.92 -6.48 13.86
N ASP A 211 -21.73 -5.42 14.66
CA ASP A 211 -22.47 -4.16 14.53
C ASP A 211 -22.30 -3.51 13.16
N MET A 212 -21.06 -3.53 12.64
CA MET A 212 -20.75 -2.96 11.31
C MET A 212 -21.46 -3.72 10.19
N LYS A 213 -21.53 -5.05 10.26
CA LYS A 213 -22.23 -5.88 9.27
C LYS A 213 -23.73 -5.62 9.30
N GLU A 214 -24.35 -5.66 10.48
CA GLU A 214 -25.77 -5.37 10.64
C GLU A 214 -26.14 -3.98 10.11
N SER A 215 -25.30 -2.98 10.42
CA SER A 215 -25.49 -1.64 9.91
C SER A 215 -25.36 -1.56 8.38
N ALA A 216 -24.34 -2.22 7.80
CA ALA A 216 -24.15 -2.24 6.37
C ALA A 216 -25.30 -2.93 5.62
N ASP A 217 -25.79 -4.08 6.12
CA ASP A 217 -26.91 -4.81 5.54
C ASP A 217 -28.20 -3.98 5.58
N ARG A 218 -28.47 -3.31 6.71
CA ARG A 218 -29.64 -2.42 6.87
C ARG A 218 -29.61 -1.25 5.88
N TRP A 219 -28.45 -0.57 5.76
CA TRP A 219 -28.34 0.57 4.86
C TRP A 219 -28.34 0.16 3.39
N ARG A 220 -27.79 -1.01 3.05
CA ARG A 220 -27.89 -1.57 1.71
C ARG A 220 -29.34 -1.71 1.27
N THR A 221 -30.21 -2.27 2.14
CA THR A 221 -31.64 -2.47 1.85
C THR A 221 -32.40 -1.14 1.73
N LEU A 222 -31.96 -0.08 2.44
CA LEU A 222 -32.64 1.22 2.43
C LEU A 222 -32.23 2.12 1.25
N LEU A 223 -31.06 1.86 0.64
CA LEU A 223 -30.50 2.68 -0.45
C LEU A 223 -30.67 2.04 -1.84
N THR A 224 -31.11 0.80 -1.93
CA THR A 224 -31.54 0.11 -3.17
C THR A 224 -33.04 0.24 -3.36
#